data_37c6d161638f2e8296ec532ced20680c
#
_entry.id   37c6d161638f2e8296ec532ced20680c
#
_cell.length_a   1.000
_cell.length_b   1.000
_cell.length_c   1.000
_cell.angle_alpha   90.00
_cell.angle_beta   90.00
_cell.angle_gamma   90.00
#
_symmetry.space_group_name_H-M   'P 1'
#
loop_
_entity.id
_entity.type
_entity.pdbx_description
1 polymer ?
#
loop_
_entity_poly.entity_id
_entity_poly.type
_entity_poly.pdbx_seq_one_letter_code
_entity_poly.pdbx_strand_id
1 'polypeptide(L)'
;MASRTGSLRVWVLRHAKAAAQGPGGDATRPITARGRRQADAVREHIESCAGDGLLPDLVLCSPAVRARETAELVMPALPEAAFEVDDALYSQDAPGLLEWLRILDPEVSSLMVVGHNPTLQELCVLLAMPPDSEAIDLAGFPTAALVELEQEHATTWGDLEAGRSRLIHRFSPGKG
;
A
#
# COMPACT_ATOMS: atom_id res chain seq x y z
N MET A 1 1.83 16.23 -21.79
CA MET A 1 2.51 16.25 -20.48
C MET A 1 1.51 16.73 -19.45
N ALA A 2 0.97 15.83 -18.64
CA ALA A 2 0.16 16.22 -17.50
C ALA A 2 1.07 17.02 -16.57
N SER A 3 0.58 18.21 -16.16
CA SER A 3 1.25 19.05 -15.16
C SER A 3 1.40 18.18 -13.90
N ARG A 4 2.64 17.83 -13.50
CA ARG A 4 2.90 17.15 -12.22
C ARG A 4 2.35 18.09 -11.13
N THR A 5 1.20 17.73 -10.59
CA THR A 5 0.72 18.35 -9.36
C THR A 5 1.81 18.06 -8.33
N GLY A 6 2.35 19.10 -7.66
CA GLY A 6 3.41 18.93 -6.67
C GLY A 6 2.91 18.20 -5.42
N SER A 7 2.48 16.95 -5.59
CA SER A 7 2.05 16.06 -4.51
C SER A 7 2.50 14.63 -4.80
N LEU A 8 2.83 13.90 -3.75
CA LEU A 8 3.12 12.47 -3.78
C LEU A 8 1.96 11.70 -3.18
N ARG A 9 1.64 10.55 -3.79
CA ARG A 9 0.63 9.62 -3.26
C ARG A 9 1.23 8.28 -2.87
N VAL A 10 0.87 7.83 -1.68
CA VAL A 10 1.25 6.52 -1.16
C VAL A 10 -0.01 5.71 -0.87
N TRP A 11 -0.20 4.64 -1.62
CA TRP A 11 -1.22 3.63 -1.39
C TRP A 11 -0.60 2.51 -0.58
N VAL A 12 -1.20 2.16 0.54
CA VAL A 12 -0.69 1.13 1.43
C VAL A 12 -1.71 0.01 1.52
N LEU A 13 -1.34 -1.18 1.02
CA LEU A 13 -2.19 -2.35 0.98
C LEU A 13 -1.59 -3.48 1.83
N ARG A 14 -2.29 -3.87 2.90
CA ARG A 14 -1.94 -5.09 3.62
C ARG A 14 -2.35 -6.31 2.80
N HIS A 15 -1.51 -7.36 2.77
CA HIS A 15 -1.87 -8.63 2.12
C HIS A 15 -3.22 -9.17 2.62
N ALA A 16 -3.95 -9.85 1.76
CA ALA A 16 -5.23 -10.49 2.05
C ALA A 16 -5.07 -11.70 3.00
N LYS A 17 -6.17 -12.26 3.49
CA LYS A 17 -6.17 -13.38 4.43
C LYS A 17 -5.39 -14.57 3.90
N ALA A 18 -4.29 -14.92 4.58
CA ALA A 18 -3.42 -16.05 4.26
C ALA A 18 -3.74 -17.29 5.08
N ALA A 19 -3.33 -18.44 4.57
CA ALA A 19 -3.33 -19.71 5.29
C ALA A 19 -2.44 -19.63 6.54
N ALA A 20 -2.74 -20.48 7.54
CA ALA A 20 -1.96 -20.51 8.78
C ALA A 20 -0.54 -21.04 8.57
N GLN A 21 -0.34 -21.89 7.55
CA GLN A 21 0.94 -22.52 7.23
C GLN A 21 1.19 -22.49 5.73
N GLY A 22 2.46 -22.57 5.33
CA GLY A 22 2.91 -22.75 3.97
C GLY A 22 3.96 -23.87 3.87
N PRO A 23 4.17 -24.46 2.70
CA PRO A 23 5.04 -25.63 2.52
C PRO A 23 6.51 -25.35 2.86
N GLY A 24 6.95 -24.10 2.78
CA GLY A 24 8.33 -23.66 3.07
C GLY A 24 8.43 -22.63 4.20
N GLY A 25 7.46 -22.60 5.13
CA GLY A 25 7.44 -21.67 6.25
C GLY A 25 6.59 -20.41 6.00
N ASP A 26 6.81 -19.35 6.78
CA ASP A 26 5.96 -18.15 6.76
C ASP A 26 5.88 -17.47 5.40
N ALA A 27 7.01 -17.28 4.72
CA ALA A 27 7.07 -16.60 3.44
C ALA A 27 6.27 -17.28 2.33
N THR A 28 6.05 -18.59 2.44
CA THR A 28 5.35 -19.41 1.43
C THR A 28 3.85 -19.62 1.70
N ARG A 29 3.29 -18.97 2.73
CA ARG A 29 1.85 -19.07 3.03
C ARG A 29 1.02 -18.40 1.93
N PRO A 30 0.15 -19.15 1.22
CA PRO A 30 -0.71 -18.58 0.19
C PRO A 30 -1.92 -17.86 0.81
N ILE A 31 -2.63 -17.06 0.01
CA ILE A 31 -3.92 -16.53 0.42
C ILE A 31 -5.00 -17.62 0.42
N THR A 32 -5.98 -17.46 1.29
CA THR A 32 -7.16 -18.35 1.36
C THR A 32 -8.23 -17.95 0.34
N ALA A 33 -9.28 -18.78 0.18
CA ALA A 33 -10.47 -18.40 -0.59
C ALA A 33 -11.10 -17.09 -0.07
N ARG A 34 -11.10 -16.87 1.27
CA ARG A 34 -11.49 -15.58 1.85
C ARG A 34 -10.55 -14.46 1.42
N GLY A 35 -9.23 -14.71 1.41
CA GLY A 35 -8.24 -13.75 0.95
C GLY A 35 -8.44 -13.34 -0.50
N ARG A 36 -8.79 -14.28 -1.39
CA ARG A 36 -9.12 -13.99 -2.79
C ARG A 36 -10.31 -13.03 -2.89
N ARG A 37 -11.41 -13.32 -2.19
CA ARG A 37 -12.58 -12.40 -2.16
C ARG A 37 -12.23 -11.02 -1.60
N GLN A 38 -11.33 -10.94 -0.62
CA GLN A 38 -10.85 -9.65 -0.09
C GLN A 38 -10.06 -8.88 -1.15
N ALA A 39 -9.15 -9.53 -1.87
CA ALA A 39 -8.36 -8.91 -2.93
C ALA A 39 -9.24 -8.47 -4.12
N ASP A 40 -10.22 -9.28 -4.50
CA ASP A 40 -11.21 -8.90 -5.53
C ASP A 40 -12.01 -7.65 -5.10
N ALA A 41 -12.44 -7.55 -3.84
CA ALA A 41 -13.13 -6.37 -3.33
C ALA A 41 -12.24 -5.12 -3.32
N VAL A 42 -10.94 -5.27 -3.05
CA VAL A 42 -9.96 -4.16 -3.18
C VAL A 42 -9.84 -3.73 -4.64
N ARG A 43 -9.73 -4.68 -5.57
CA ARG A 43 -9.67 -4.39 -7.01
C ARG A 43 -10.89 -3.61 -7.48
N GLU A 44 -12.10 -4.09 -7.18
CA GLU A 44 -13.37 -3.42 -7.53
C GLU A 44 -13.45 -2.01 -6.92
N HIS A 45 -12.95 -1.86 -5.69
CA HIS A 45 -12.88 -0.56 -5.03
C HIS A 45 -11.97 0.41 -5.79
N ILE A 46 -10.74 0.00 -6.15
CA ILE A 46 -9.79 0.81 -6.93
C ILE A 46 -10.41 1.18 -8.28
N GLU A 47 -11.04 0.23 -8.99
CA GLU A 47 -11.74 0.49 -10.25
C GLU A 47 -12.83 1.56 -10.10
N SER A 48 -13.55 1.57 -8.97
CA SER A 48 -14.59 2.57 -8.68
C SER A 48 -14.02 3.96 -8.41
N CYS A 49 -12.79 4.06 -7.93
CA CYS A 49 -12.08 5.31 -7.63
C CYS A 49 -11.28 5.87 -8.82
N ALA A 50 -11.15 5.13 -9.92
CA ALA A 50 -10.28 5.47 -11.04
C ALA A 50 -10.60 6.82 -11.74
N GLY A 51 -11.76 7.41 -11.48
CA GLY A 51 -12.13 8.74 -11.98
C GLY A 51 -11.74 9.92 -11.09
N ASP A 52 -11.40 9.65 -9.83
CA ASP A 52 -11.30 10.69 -8.78
C ASP A 52 -9.86 11.02 -8.35
N GLY A 53 -8.84 10.32 -8.89
CA GLY A 53 -7.47 10.51 -8.41
C GLY A 53 -6.37 9.87 -9.27
N LEU A 54 -5.12 10.10 -8.83
CA LEU A 54 -3.94 9.48 -9.41
C LEU A 54 -3.83 8.03 -8.94
N LEU A 55 -4.06 7.08 -9.85
CA LEU A 55 -3.73 5.68 -9.62
C LEU A 55 -2.20 5.51 -9.48
N PRO A 56 -1.74 4.44 -8.81
CA PRO A 56 -0.32 4.15 -8.71
C PRO A 56 0.39 4.00 -10.06
N ASP A 57 1.55 4.63 -10.20
CA ASP A 57 2.48 4.44 -11.32
C ASP A 57 3.36 3.20 -11.11
N LEU A 58 3.58 2.86 -9.83
CA LEU A 58 4.41 1.75 -9.41
C LEU A 58 3.75 0.97 -8.28
N VAL A 59 3.79 -0.35 -8.34
CA VAL A 59 3.40 -1.25 -7.25
C VAL A 59 4.64 -1.98 -6.75
N LEU A 60 5.02 -1.72 -5.51
CA LEU A 60 6.11 -2.41 -4.81
C LEU A 60 5.52 -3.45 -3.88
N CYS A 61 5.96 -4.69 -4.00
CA CYS A 61 5.39 -5.83 -3.32
C CYS A 61 6.43 -6.61 -2.52
N SER A 62 6.07 -7.00 -1.28
CA SER A 62 6.85 -7.96 -0.51
C SER A 62 7.01 -9.30 -1.26
N PRO A 63 8.16 -9.98 -1.15
CA PRO A 63 8.41 -11.27 -1.80
C PRO A 63 7.53 -12.41 -1.26
N ALA A 64 6.89 -12.25 -0.08
CA ALA A 64 6.02 -13.27 0.49
C ALA A 64 4.86 -13.64 -0.44
N VAL A 65 4.57 -14.94 -0.57
CA VAL A 65 3.54 -15.47 -1.49
C VAL A 65 2.19 -14.78 -1.29
N ARG A 66 1.73 -14.59 -0.04
CA ARG A 66 0.47 -13.93 0.26
C ARG A 66 0.38 -12.48 -0.21
N ALA A 67 1.50 -11.75 -0.19
CA ALA A 67 1.55 -10.37 -0.70
C ALA A 67 1.51 -10.35 -2.22
N ARG A 68 2.29 -11.20 -2.87
CA ARG A 68 2.32 -11.34 -4.33
C ARG A 68 0.97 -11.77 -4.89
N GLU A 69 0.35 -12.81 -4.33
CA GLU A 69 -1.00 -13.26 -4.75
C GLU A 69 -2.06 -12.17 -4.55
N THR A 70 -1.94 -11.35 -3.50
CA THR A 70 -2.82 -10.19 -3.30
C THR A 70 -2.61 -9.15 -4.40
N ALA A 71 -1.35 -8.78 -4.65
CA ALA A 71 -1.00 -7.81 -5.69
C ALA A 71 -1.44 -8.28 -7.09
N GLU A 72 -1.19 -9.53 -7.44
CA GLU A 72 -1.59 -10.13 -8.72
C GLU A 72 -3.10 -10.00 -8.99
N LEU A 73 -3.94 -10.13 -7.95
CA LEU A 73 -5.40 -9.97 -8.08
C LEU A 73 -5.84 -8.51 -8.18
N VAL A 74 -5.03 -7.57 -7.66
CA VAL A 74 -5.34 -6.14 -7.69
C VAL A 74 -4.80 -5.46 -8.95
N MET A 75 -3.68 -5.93 -9.51
CA MET A 75 -3.04 -5.36 -10.70
C MET A 75 -3.95 -5.10 -11.91
N PRO A 76 -4.99 -5.90 -12.20
CA PRO A 76 -5.91 -5.58 -13.30
C PRO A 76 -6.63 -4.22 -13.17
N ALA A 77 -6.76 -3.66 -11.94
CA ALA A 77 -7.27 -2.30 -11.72
C ALA A 77 -6.21 -1.21 -11.98
N LEU A 78 -4.96 -1.58 -12.21
CA LEU A 78 -3.80 -0.70 -12.36
C LEU A 78 -3.02 -1.01 -13.65
N PRO A 79 -3.65 -0.89 -14.83
CA PRO A 79 -3.08 -1.39 -16.09
C PRO A 79 -1.80 -0.66 -16.53
N GLU A 80 -1.59 0.57 -16.07
CA GLU A 80 -0.41 1.37 -16.43
C GLU A 80 0.72 1.30 -15.38
N ALA A 81 0.47 0.65 -14.22
CA ALA A 81 1.45 0.57 -13.15
C ALA A 81 2.56 -0.45 -13.46
N ALA A 82 3.81 -0.07 -13.22
CA ALA A 82 4.91 -1.02 -13.13
C ALA A 82 4.76 -1.88 -11.87
N PHE A 83 5.24 -3.12 -11.90
CA PHE A 83 5.21 -4.04 -10.77
C PHE A 83 6.62 -4.53 -10.44
N GLU A 84 7.03 -4.35 -9.19
CA GLU A 84 8.33 -4.79 -8.68
C GLU A 84 8.20 -5.49 -7.34
N VAL A 85 9.07 -6.47 -7.10
CA VAL A 85 9.18 -7.17 -5.83
C VAL A 85 10.44 -6.69 -5.10
N ASP A 86 10.28 -6.26 -3.84
CA ASP A 86 11.38 -5.74 -3.04
C ASP A 86 11.40 -6.33 -1.63
N ASP A 87 12.56 -6.81 -1.21
CA ASP A 87 12.80 -7.44 0.09
C ASP A 87 12.64 -6.45 1.26
N ALA A 88 12.78 -5.16 1.02
CA ALA A 88 12.58 -4.12 2.02
C ALA A 88 11.18 -4.21 2.65
N LEU A 89 10.16 -4.55 1.87
CA LEU A 89 8.77 -4.71 2.34
C LEU A 89 8.53 -5.95 3.21
N TYR A 90 9.52 -6.82 3.35
CA TYR A 90 9.47 -7.98 4.24
C TYR A 90 10.40 -7.83 5.45
N SER A 91 11.49 -7.09 5.32
CA SER A 91 12.59 -7.05 6.28
C SER A 91 12.71 -5.76 7.08
N GLN A 92 12.20 -4.63 6.57
CA GLN A 92 12.33 -3.32 7.20
C GLN A 92 11.19 -3.05 8.20
N ASP A 93 11.47 -2.19 9.18
CA ASP A 93 10.47 -1.52 10.01
C ASP A 93 9.94 -0.25 9.31
N ALA A 94 8.95 0.42 9.92
CA ALA A 94 8.33 1.58 9.30
C ALA A 94 9.31 2.77 9.08
N PRO A 95 10.20 3.13 10.02
CA PRO A 95 11.25 4.13 9.75
C PRO A 95 12.18 3.72 8.61
N GLY A 96 12.62 2.46 8.57
CA GLY A 96 13.46 1.94 7.48
C GLY A 96 12.78 2.00 6.13
N LEU A 97 11.48 1.68 6.06
CA LEU A 97 10.68 1.84 4.84
C LEU A 97 10.56 3.31 4.42
N LEU A 98 10.38 4.25 5.36
CA LEU A 98 10.33 5.67 5.01
C LEU A 98 11.65 6.14 4.37
N GLU A 99 12.80 5.76 4.93
CA GLU A 99 14.11 6.09 4.33
C GLU A 99 14.29 5.45 2.95
N TRP A 100 13.82 4.22 2.78
CA TRP A 100 13.86 3.54 1.50
C TRP A 100 12.94 4.20 0.46
N LEU A 101 11.74 4.63 0.84
CA LEU A 101 10.84 5.37 -0.04
C LEU A 101 11.45 6.69 -0.53
N ARG A 102 12.25 7.36 0.28
CA ARG A 102 12.89 8.64 -0.07
C ARG A 102 13.90 8.58 -1.22
N ILE A 103 14.38 7.39 -1.57
CA ILE A 103 15.35 7.20 -2.65
C ILE A 103 14.72 6.65 -3.94
N LEU A 104 13.40 6.56 -4.02
CA LEU A 104 12.70 6.12 -5.22
C LEU A 104 12.90 7.08 -6.39
N ASP A 105 12.71 6.56 -7.60
CA ASP A 105 12.79 7.33 -8.83
C ASP A 105 11.82 8.54 -8.76
N PRO A 106 12.32 9.77 -8.96
CA PRO A 106 11.49 10.97 -8.94
C PRO A 106 10.43 11.02 -10.05
N GLU A 107 10.52 10.17 -11.07
CA GLU A 107 9.47 10.07 -12.09
C GLU A 107 8.21 9.36 -11.58
N VAL A 108 8.31 8.53 -10.54
CA VAL A 108 7.16 7.94 -9.85
C VAL A 108 6.47 9.03 -9.02
N SER A 109 5.19 9.29 -9.24
CA SER A 109 4.41 10.27 -8.48
C SER A 109 3.35 9.64 -7.58
N SER A 110 2.96 8.41 -7.86
CA SER A 110 2.02 7.63 -7.07
C SER A 110 2.51 6.19 -6.91
N LEU A 111 2.63 5.74 -5.68
CA LEU A 111 3.16 4.43 -5.32
C LEU A 111 2.12 3.61 -4.57
N MET A 112 2.01 2.32 -4.87
CA MET A 112 1.37 1.36 -4.00
C MET A 112 2.42 0.45 -3.35
N VAL A 113 2.38 0.29 -2.02
CA VAL A 113 3.15 -0.71 -1.29
C VAL A 113 2.25 -1.84 -0.81
N VAL A 114 2.64 -3.09 -1.07
CA VAL A 114 1.90 -4.30 -0.66
C VAL A 114 2.76 -5.12 0.29
N GLY A 115 2.31 -5.26 1.54
CA GLY A 115 3.14 -5.90 2.57
C GLY A 115 2.36 -6.35 3.81
N HIS A 116 2.97 -6.18 4.97
CA HIS A 116 2.61 -6.83 6.21
C HIS A 116 2.37 -5.87 7.38
N ASN A 117 1.57 -6.30 8.35
CA ASN A 117 1.48 -5.67 9.65
C ASN A 117 2.48 -6.31 10.64
N PRO A 118 2.96 -5.55 11.64
CA PRO A 118 2.51 -4.18 11.97
C PRO A 118 3.12 -3.07 11.10
N THR A 119 4.15 -3.34 10.34
CA THR A 119 4.98 -2.36 9.63
C THR A 119 4.17 -1.41 8.74
N LEU A 120 3.18 -1.91 7.98
CA LEU A 120 2.38 -1.04 7.12
C LEU A 120 1.43 -0.11 7.89
N GLN A 121 0.85 -0.57 8.99
CA GLN A 121 0.07 0.30 9.86
C GLN A 121 0.94 1.39 10.49
N GLU A 122 2.10 1.01 11.00
CA GLU A 122 3.07 1.94 11.57
C GLU A 122 3.56 2.96 10.53
N LEU A 123 3.78 2.54 9.29
CA LEU A 123 4.13 3.45 8.19
C LEU A 123 3.01 4.46 7.92
N CYS A 124 1.76 4.02 7.87
CA CYS A 124 0.62 4.92 7.68
C CYS A 124 0.52 5.95 8.83
N VAL A 125 0.66 5.50 10.08
CA VAL A 125 0.65 6.37 11.26
C VAL A 125 1.84 7.34 11.25
N LEU A 126 3.02 6.88 10.84
CA LEU A 126 4.22 7.70 10.73
C LEU A 126 4.08 8.81 9.68
N LEU A 127 3.50 8.51 8.53
CA LEU A 127 3.34 9.46 7.43
C LEU A 127 2.20 10.46 7.67
N ALA A 128 1.09 9.99 8.24
CA ALA A 128 -0.13 10.79 8.37
C ALA A 128 0.00 11.90 9.41
N MET A 129 -0.57 13.06 9.11
CA MET A 129 -0.70 14.15 10.07
C MET A 129 -1.83 13.86 11.08
N PRO A 130 -1.76 14.41 12.34
CA PRO A 130 -2.91 14.41 13.22
C PRO A 130 -4.08 15.28 12.64
N PRO A 131 -5.35 14.87 12.80
CA PRO A 131 -5.85 13.71 13.54
C PRO A 131 -5.89 12.40 12.73
N ASP A 132 -5.48 12.39 11.46
CA ASP A 132 -5.57 11.23 10.57
C ASP A 132 -4.74 10.03 11.10
N SER A 133 -3.54 10.30 11.64
CA SER A 133 -2.68 9.28 12.24
C SER A 133 -3.36 8.54 13.41
N GLU A 134 -4.08 9.28 14.28
CA GLU A 134 -4.85 8.71 15.38
C GLU A 134 -6.02 7.88 14.88
N ALA A 135 -6.72 8.36 13.85
CA ALA A 135 -7.84 7.64 13.25
C ALA A 135 -7.39 6.32 12.59
N ILE A 136 -6.22 6.29 11.94
CA ILE A 136 -5.63 5.09 11.35
C ILE A 136 -5.26 4.09 12.44
N ASP A 137 -4.60 4.55 13.51
CA ASP A 137 -4.17 3.69 14.61
C ASP A 137 -5.36 3.05 15.33
N LEU A 138 -6.36 3.85 15.74
CA LEU A 138 -7.56 3.38 16.41
C LEU A 138 -8.39 2.38 15.58
N ALA A 139 -8.45 2.59 14.28
CA ALA A 139 -9.23 1.73 13.41
C ALA A 139 -8.56 0.39 13.10
N GLY A 140 -7.26 0.26 13.37
CA GLY A 140 -6.44 -0.91 13.03
C GLY A 140 -6.24 -1.07 11.52
N PHE A 141 -5.55 -2.12 11.12
CA PHE A 141 -5.18 -2.39 9.73
C PHE A 141 -5.44 -3.88 9.40
N PRO A 142 -6.71 -4.29 9.18
CA PRO A 142 -7.06 -5.69 8.90
C PRO A 142 -6.49 -6.18 7.57
N THR A 143 -6.51 -7.49 7.31
CA THR A 143 -6.10 -8.06 6.02
C THR A 143 -6.87 -7.45 4.86
N ALA A 144 -6.16 -7.11 3.80
CA ALA A 144 -6.64 -6.38 2.63
C ALA A 144 -7.15 -4.94 2.95
N ALA A 145 -6.75 -4.37 4.08
CA ALA A 145 -6.96 -2.94 4.30
C ALA A 145 -6.11 -2.14 3.32
N LEU A 146 -6.72 -1.12 2.74
CA LEU A 146 -6.12 -0.16 1.82
C LEU A 146 -6.23 1.23 2.42
N VAL A 147 -5.13 1.98 2.42
CA VAL A 147 -5.06 3.37 2.82
C VAL A 147 -4.37 4.16 1.71
N GLU A 148 -4.91 5.31 1.37
CA GLU A 148 -4.32 6.28 0.47
C GLU A 148 -3.95 7.54 1.24
N LEU A 149 -2.67 7.91 1.17
CA LEU A 149 -2.10 9.11 1.77
C LEU A 149 -1.56 10.04 0.69
N GLU A 150 -1.71 11.33 0.88
CA GLU A 150 -1.16 12.37 0.01
C GLU A 150 -0.34 13.38 0.80
N GLN A 151 0.87 13.65 0.32
CA GLN A 151 1.66 14.78 0.80
C GLN A 151 1.72 15.85 -0.28
N GLU A 152 1.06 16.98 -0.02
CA GLU A 152 1.09 18.15 -0.88
C GLU A 152 2.46 18.85 -0.80
N HIS A 153 2.83 19.56 -1.87
CA HIS A 153 4.10 20.31 -1.99
C HIS A 153 5.37 19.44 -1.93
N ALA A 154 5.23 18.12 -2.08
CA ALA A 154 6.33 17.19 -2.28
C ALA A 154 6.46 16.90 -3.78
N THR A 155 7.63 17.15 -4.36
CA THR A 155 7.89 16.99 -5.79
C THR A 155 8.75 15.78 -6.11
N THR A 156 9.47 15.30 -5.10
CA THR A 156 10.30 14.09 -5.17
C THR A 156 10.10 13.25 -3.91
N TRP A 157 10.42 11.98 -3.96
CA TRP A 157 10.35 11.09 -2.80
C TRP A 157 11.29 11.54 -1.66
N GLY A 158 12.38 12.26 -1.98
CA GLY A 158 13.23 12.88 -0.97
C GLY A 158 12.52 13.93 -0.09
N ASP A 159 11.41 14.49 -0.58
CA ASP A 159 10.59 15.45 0.16
C ASP A 159 9.57 14.77 1.08
N LEU A 160 9.47 13.44 1.07
CA LEU A 160 8.51 12.71 1.90
C LEU A 160 8.88 12.82 3.38
N GLU A 161 7.97 13.41 4.18
CA GLU A 161 8.18 13.69 5.59
C GLU A 161 7.15 12.97 6.48
N ALA A 162 7.62 12.55 7.65
CA ALA A 162 6.73 12.04 8.69
C ALA A 162 5.75 13.12 9.18
N GLY A 163 4.48 12.74 9.41
CA GLY A 163 3.45 13.62 9.93
C GLY A 163 2.99 14.72 8.96
N ARG A 164 3.23 14.57 7.66
CA ARG A 164 2.87 15.57 6.63
C ARG A 164 1.84 15.10 5.62
N SER A 165 1.52 13.82 5.62
CA SER A 165 0.54 13.26 4.67
C SER A 165 -0.88 13.33 5.23
N ARG A 166 -1.82 13.67 4.37
CA ARG A 166 -3.25 13.66 4.65
C ARG A 166 -3.85 12.32 4.24
N LEU A 167 -4.75 11.78 5.04
CA LEU A 167 -5.56 10.61 4.67
C LEU A 167 -6.59 11.03 3.60
N ILE A 168 -6.44 10.50 2.40
CA ILE A 168 -7.36 10.72 1.29
C ILE A 168 -8.47 9.68 1.32
N HIS A 169 -8.07 8.41 1.47
CA HIS A 169 -9.02 7.31 1.40
C HIS A 169 -8.61 6.14 2.29
N ARG A 170 -9.62 5.43 2.77
CA ARG A 170 -9.46 4.19 3.50
C ARG A 170 -10.56 3.20 3.10
N PHE A 171 -10.14 1.99 2.78
CA PHE A 171 -11.04 0.88 2.50
C PHE A 171 -10.63 -0.38 3.27
N SER A 172 -11.60 -1.14 3.71
CA SER A 172 -11.39 -2.47 4.29
C SER A 172 -12.52 -3.37 3.85
N PRO A 173 -12.22 -4.51 3.21
CA PRO A 173 -13.25 -5.49 2.89
C PRO A 173 -13.99 -5.93 4.16
N GLY A 174 -15.30 -6.06 4.09
CA GLY A 174 -16.13 -6.51 5.20
C GLY A 174 -15.67 -7.87 5.76
N LYS A 175 -16.08 -8.14 7.00
CA LYS A 175 -15.89 -9.46 7.63
C LYS A 175 -16.86 -10.46 6.96
N GLY A 176 -16.60 -10.83 5.72
CA GLY A 176 -17.29 -11.92 5.04
C GLY A 176 -16.82 -13.29 5.51
#